data_d0af744977104e0ab81e3211901b893a
#
_entry.id   d0af744977104e0ab81e3211901b893a
#
_cell.length_a   1.000
_cell.length_b   1.000
_cell.length_c   1.000
_cell.angle_alpha   90.00
_cell.angle_beta   90.00
_cell.angle_gamma   90.00
#
_symmetry.space_group_name_H-M   'P 1'
#
loop_
_entity.id
_entity.type
_entity.pdbx_description
1 polymer ?
#
loop_
_entity_poly.entity_id
_entity_poly.type
_entity_poly.pdbx_seq_one_letter_code
_entity_poly.pdbx_strand_id
1 'polypeptide(L)'
;MNETVVLNNLHIKAGSNTLVKNTSLIINEGEIFGLVGESGSGKTITAKAIINLLPKGLSYSADEIITAGKNMLTASAKEKKEHIGKNIGYIPQNTVFYLHPMIKIKNQIGDGYIHHMNKTKKEALEKAEALLYKVGFKYPKIVLNYYPWQLSGGMRQRCNIAMALMNDPKLIIADEPTTALDSTVQRQVMELFRKINEEMKLSILLISHDLGLVKHYSHSLAVMYAGQIVESGYTNAVFSNPKHPYTQLLIKIIPSLKIKKNEPLTEIPGLISENGRDIEGCLFFNRCPKAMDICKEMVAEHVDDKNEHYYRCNLE
;
A
#
# COMPACT_ATOMS: atom_id res chain seq x y z
N MET A 1 9.52 -3.32 -19.43
CA MET A 1 9.21 -4.13 -18.22
C MET A 1 7.73 -4.45 -18.28
N ASN A 2 7.31 -5.61 -17.80
CA ASN A 2 5.87 -5.92 -17.70
C ASN A 2 5.29 -5.19 -16.49
N GLU A 3 4.13 -4.60 -16.65
CA GLU A 3 3.45 -3.85 -15.58
C GLU A 3 2.44 -4.76 -14.86
N THR A 4 2.50 -4.79 -13.54
CA THR A 4 1.52 -5.53 -12.72
C THR A 4 0.31 -4.66 -12.40
N VAL A 5 0.51 -3.36 -12.17
CA VAL A 5 -0.56 -2.39 -11.98
C VAL A 5 -0.31 -1.19 -12.87
N VAL A 6 -1.36 -0.79 -13.60
CA VAL A 6 -1.44 0.52 -14.28
C VAL A 6 -2.68 1.22 -13.78
N LEU A 7 -2.51 2.38 -13.23
CA LEU A 7 -3.59 3.25 -12.77
C LEU A 7 -3.41 4.62 -13.41
N ASN A 8 -4.36 5.05 -14.24
CA ASN A 8 -4.30 6.33 -14.91
C ASN A 8 -5.51 7.19 -14.54
N ASN A 9 -5.23 8.41 -14.10
CA ASN A 9 -6.21 9.47 -13.86
C ASN A 9 -7.37 9.03 -12.95
N LEU A 10 -7.06 8.38 -11.82
CA LEU A 10 -8.08 7.95 -10.87
C LEU A 10 -8.69 9.15 -10.13
N HIS A 11 -10.02 9.18 -10.13
CA HIS A 11 -10.83 10.07 -9.30
C HIS A 11 -11.75 9.22 -8.40
N ILE A 12 -11.87 9.59 -7.12
CA ILE A 12 -12.80 8.94 -6.19
C ILE A 12 -13.59 10.03 -5.45
N LYS A 13 -14.92 9.86 -5.37
CA LYS A 13 -15.83 10.78 -4.70
C LYS A 13 -16.73 10.10 -3.68
N ALA A 14 -17.06 10.81 -2.60
CA ALA A 14 -18.08 10.49 -1.63
C ALA A 14 -19.20 11.55 -1.75
N GLY A 15 -20.25 11.27 -2.51
CA GLY A 15 -21.23 12.28 -2.90
C GLY A 15 -20.57 13.41 -3.69
N SER A 16 -20.64 14.64 -3.16
CA SER A 16 -19.98 15.83 -3.73
C SER A 16 -18.50 15.95 -3.34
N ASN A 17 -18.04 15.26 -2.30
CA ASN A 17 -16.68 15.42 -1.79
C ASN A 17 -15.68 14.58 -2.58
N THR A 18 -14.66 15.21 -3.15
CA THR A 18 -13.54 14.53 -3.80
C THR A 18 -12.58 13.99 -2.77
N LEU A 19 -12.31 12.67 -2.84
CA LEU A 19 -11.37 11.97 -1.95
C LEU A 19 -10.03 11.71 -2.63
N VAL A 20 -10.04 11.41 -3.92
CA VAL A 20 -8.86 11.22 -4.78
C VAL A 20 -9.10 11.96 -6.08
N LYS A 21 -8.08 12.67 -6.58
CA LYS A 21 -8.15 13.49 -7.79
C LYS A 21 -6.88 13.28 -8.62
N ASN A 22 -7.06 12.93 -9.90
CA ASN A 22 -5.97 12.83 -10.88
C ASN A 22 -4.76 12.04 -10.35
N THR A 23 -5.01 10.80 -9.89
CA THR A 23 -3.96 9.95 -9.32
C THR A 23 -3.58 8.87 -10.33
N SER A 24 -2.30 8.84 -10.70
CA SER A 24 -1.72 7.85 -11.62
C SER A 24 -0.51 7.19 -10.98
N LEU A 25 -0.36 5.88 -11.14
CA LEU A 25 0.82 5.13 -10.72
C LEU A 25 1.00 3.85 -11.55
N ILE A 26 2.23 3.41 -11.66
CA ILE A 26 2.60 2.15 -12.31
C ILE A 26 3.40 1.31 -11.33
N ILE A 27 3.11 0.01 -11.27
CA ILE A 27 3.88 -0.98 -10.48
C ILE A 27 4.39 -2.03 -11.44
N ASN A 28 5.69 -2.21 -11.52
CA ASN A 28 6.30 -3.20 -12.39
C ASN A 28 6.24 -4.62 -11.80
N GLU A 29 6.42 -5.62 -12.65
CA GLU A 29 6.46 -7.02 -12.20
C GLU A 29 7.66 -7.26 -11.26
N GLY A 30 7.39 -7.89 -10.12
CA GLY A 30 8.40 -8.17 -9.10
C GLY A 30 8.86 -6.93 -8.31
N GLU A 31 8.15 -5.81 -8.40
CA GLU A 31 8.48 -4.59 -7.70
C GLU A 31 7.81 -4.52 -6.32
N ILE A 32 8.53 -4.00 -5.32
CA ILE A 32 7.93 -3.48 -4.09
C ILE A 32 7.76 -1.98 -4.28
N PHE A 33 6.52 -1.52 -4.43
CA PHE A 33 6.16 -0.12 -4.62
C PHE A 33 5.58 0.45 -3.33
N GLY A 34 6.16 1.53 -2.82
CA GLY A 34 5.69 2.23 -1.62
C GLY A 34 4.64 3.29 -1.94
N LEU A 35 3.49 3.28 -1.27
CA LEU A 35 2.53 4.39 -1.29
C LEU A 35 2.47 5.02 0.10
N VAL A 36 3.03 6.22 0.23
CA VAL A 36 3.24 6.88 1.52
C VAL A 36 2.50 8.22 1.64
N GLY A 37 2.29 8.67 2.87
CA GLY A 37 1.65 9.94 3.20
C GLY A 37 0.96 9.90 4.55
N GLU A 38 0.49 11.03 5.04
CA GLU A 38 -0.24 11.13 6.31
C GLU A 38 -1.55 10.33 6.31
N SER A 39 -2.10 10.06 7.50
CA SER A 39 -3.43 9.47 7.62
C SER A 39 -4.47 10.37 6.92
N GLY A 40 -5.43 9.77 6.23
CA GLY A 40 -6.42 10.51 5.45
C GLY A 40 -5.94 11.03 4.09
N SER A 41 -4.69 10.79 3.66
CA SER A 41 -4.22 11.22 2.34
C SER A 41 -4.84 10.49 1.14
N GLY A 42 -5.57 9.37 1.35
CA GLY A 42 -6.27 8.65 0.28
C GLY A 42 -5.65 7.30 -0.11
N LYS A 43 -4.55 6.87 0.52
CA LYS A 43 -3.80 5.64 0.17
C LYS A 43 -4.65 4.38 0.12
N THR A 44 -5.32 4.07 1.22
CA THR A 44 -6.18 2.88 1.37
C THR A 44 -7.30 2.83 0.34
N ILE A 45 -7.97 3.96 0.08
CA ILE A 45 -9.06 3.98 -0.90
C ILE A 45 -8.55 3.88 -2.33
N THR A 46 -7.38 4.43 -2.64
CA THR A 46 -6.70 4.24 -3.93
C THR A 46 -6.36 2.76 -4.15
N ALA A 47 -5.77 2.10 -3.16
CA ALA A 47 -5.48 0.67 -3.24
C ALA A 47 -6.75 -0.18 -3.41
N LYS A 48 -7.84 0.16 -2.71
CA LYS A 48 -9.15 -0.50 -2.87
C LYS A 48 -9.77 -0.27 -4.25
N ALA A 49 -9.54 0.87 -4.87
CA ALA A 49 -9.97 1.13 -6.25
C ALA A 49 -9.25 0.21 -7.25
N ILE A 50 -7.93 0.04 -7.11
CA ILE A 50 -7.10 -0.85 -7.95
C ILE A 50 -7.68 -2.28 -7.99
N ILE A 51 -8.25 -2.75 -6.89
CA ILE A 51 -8.82 -4.11 -6.78
C ILE A 51 -10.35 -4.13 -6.76
N ASN A 52 -10.99 -3.03 -7.14
CA ASN A 52 -12.45 -2.90 -7.19
C ASN A 52 -13.16 -3.29 -5.87
N LEU A 53 -12.56 -2.95 -4.72
CA LEU A 53 -13.12 -3.20 -3.37
C LEU A 53 -13.45 -1.89 -2.64
N LEU A 54 -13.89 -0.86 -3.37
CA LEU A 54 -14.35 0.39 -2.76
C LEU A 54 -15.59 0.18 -1.88
N PRO A 55 -15.67 0.85 -0.73
CA PRO A 55 -16.87 0.87 0.10
C PRO A 55 -18.10 1.36 -0.67
N LYS A 56 -19.29 0.87 -0.26
CA LYS A 56 -20.57 1.39 -0.77
C LYS A 56 -20.70 2.89 -0.51
N GLY A 57 -21.24 3.62 -1.47
CA GLY A 57 -21.41 5.08 -1.38
C GLY A 57 -20.24 5.89 -1.95
N LEU A 58 -19.15 5.24 -2.35
CA LEU A 58 -18.10 5.88 -3.13
C LEU A 58 -18.30 5.60 -4.63
N SER A 59 -18.08 6.63 -5.44
CA SER A 59 -17.99 6.53 -6.90
C SER A 59 -16.54 6.76 -7.34
N TYR A 60 -16.15 6.14 -8.45
CA TYR A 60 -14.83 6.37 -9.04
C TYR A 60 -14.90 6.41 -10.55
N SER A 61 -13.96 7.11 -11.15
CA SER A 61 -13.64 7.08 -12.57
C SER A 61 -12.13 7.05 -12.76
N ALA A 62 -11.68 6.47 -13.84
CA ALA A 62 -10.28 6.45 -14.25
C ALA A 62 -10.23 6.26 -15.76
N ASP A 63 -9.11 6.64 -16.40
CA ASP A 63 -8.88 6.37 -17.81
C ASP A 63 -8.49 4.90 -18.00
N GLU A 64 -7.72 4.35 -17.05
CA GLU A 64 -7.30 2.96 -17.07
C GLU A 64 -7.05 2.41 -15.67
N ILE A 65 -7.47 1.16 -15.42
CA ILE A 65 -7.08 0.37 -14.25
C ILE A 65 -6.75 -1.04 -14.73
N ILE A 66 -5.47 -1.35 -14.87
CA ILE A 66 -4.99 -2.72 -15.11
C ILE A 66 -4.43 -3.25 -13.81
N THR A 67 -4.82 -4.46 -13.43
CA THR A 67 -4.31 -5.14 -12.24
C THR A 67 -3.99 -6.58 -12.58
N ALA A 68 -2.73 -6.97 -12.41
CA ALA A 68 -2.24 -8.33 -12.72
C ALA A 68 -2.63 -8.80 -14.14
N GLY A 69 -2.59 -7.89 -15.14
CA GLY A 69 -2.91 -8.16 -16.54
C GLY A 69 -4.39 -8.13 -16.90
N LYS A 70 -5.29 -7.71 -15.99
CA LYS A 70 -6.74 -7.57 -16.27
C LYS A 70 -7.17 -6.11 -16.18
N ASN A 71 -7.88 -5.64 -17.22
CA ASN A 71 -8.50 -4.31 -17.18
C ASN A 71 -9.73 -4.34 -16.27
N MET A 72 -9.67 -3.59 -15.17
CA MET A 72 -10.71 -3.59 -14.13
C MET A 72 -11.89 -2.68 -14.49
N LEU A 73 -11.79 -1.81 -15.49
CA LEU A 73 -12.92 -0.97 -15.93
C LEU A 73 -13.88 -1.75 -16.83
N THR A 74 -13.33 -2.53 -17.75
CA THR A 74 -14.11 -3.23 -18.78
C THR A 74 -14.57 -4.63 -18.38
N ALA A 75 -13.92 -5.26 -17.39
CA ALA A 75 -14.26 -6.60 -16.93
C ALA A 75 -15.64 -6.63 -16.24
N SER A 76 -16.41 -7.70 -16.45
CA SER A 76 -17.68 -7.95 -15.76
C SER A 76 -17.46 -8.18 -14.26
N ALA A 77 -18.49 -8.01 -13.45
CA ALA A 77 -18.43 -8.23 -12.00
C ALA A 77 -17.97 -9.66 -11.63
N LYS A 78 -18.37 -10.66 -12.40
CA LYS A 78 -17.94 -12.05 -12.21
C LYS A 78 -16.46 -12.22 -12.51
N GLU A 79 -15.98 -11.70 -13.62
CA GLU A 79 -14.56 -11.75 -14.00
C GLU A 79 -13.68 -11.03 -12.99
N LYS A 80 -14.09 -9.84 -12.52
CA LYS A 80 -13.39 -9.09 -11.46
C LYS A 80 -13.24 -9.94 -10.20
N LYS A 81 -14.35 -10.52 -9.71
CA LYS A 81 -14.35 -11.37 -8.52
C LYS A 81 -13.42 -12.58 -8.64
N GLU A 82 -13.49 -13.29 -9.78
CA GLU A 82 -12.61 -14.44 -10.03
C GLU A 82 -11.14 -14.02 -10.14
N HIS A 83 -10.88 -12.92 -10.83
CA HIS A 83 -9.52 -12.40 -11.02
C HIS A 83 -8.88 -11.96 -9.71
N ILE A 84 -9.60 -11.17 -8.89
CA ILE A 84 -9.12 -10.72 -7.58
C ILE A 84 -8.83 -11.93 -6.70
N GLY A 85 -9.78 -12.88 -6.61
CA GLY A 85 -9.62 -14.07 -5.77
C GLY A 85 -8.45 -14.97 -6.14
N LYS A 86 -8.03 -14.97 -7.42
CA LYS A 86 -6.93 -15.81 -7.91
C LYS A 86 -5.57 -15.11 -7.91
N ASN A 87 -5.54 -13.84 -8.30
CA ASN A 87 -4.29 -13.17 -8.67
C ASN A 87 -3.85 -12.10 -7.67
N ILE A 88 -4.67 -11.78 -6.67
CA ILE A 88 -4.39 -10.68 -5.74
C ILE A 88 -4.51 -11.16 -4.30
N GLY A 89 -3.46 -10.93 -3.52
CA GLY A 89 -3.47 -11.05 -2.07
C GLY A 89 -3.72 -9.66 -1.45
N TYR A 90 -4.65 -9.57 -0.49
CA TYR A 90 -4.90 -8.33 0.23
C TYR A 90 -4.66 -8.53 1.73
N ILE A 91 -3.82 -7.69 2.32
CA ILE A 91 -3.52 -7.67 3.75
C ILE A 91 -4.00 -6.33 4.30
N PRO A 92 -5.12 -6.30 5.07
CA PRO A 92 -5.72 -5.08 5.56
C PRO A 92 -4.95 -4.48 6.74
N GLN A 93 -5.16 -3.18 7.00
CA GLN A 93 -4.55 -2.41 8.07
C GLN A 93 -4.80 -3.02 9.46
N ASN A 94 -6.01 -3.51 9.72
CA ASN A 94 -6.36 -4.06 11.02
C ASN A 94 -6.41 -5.59 11.01
N THR A 95 -5.24 -6.21 11.13
CA THR A 95 -5.04 -7.66 11.07
C THR A 95 -5.65 -8.42 12.25
N VAL A 96 -5.92 -7.73 13.36
CA VAL A 96 -6.53 -8.36 14.56
C VAL A 96 -7.95 -8.84 14.26
N PHE A 97 -8.70 -8.09 13.45
CA PHE A 97 -10.10 -8.39 13.12
C PHE A 97 -10.27 -9.17 11.81
N TYR A 98 -9.19 -9.41 11.06
CA TYR A 98 -9.26 -10.11 9.79
C TYR A 98 -9.48 -11.62 9.95
N LEU A 99 -8.84 -12.21 10.96
CA LEU A 99 -9.08 -13.60 11.34
C LEU A 99 -10.24 -13.69 12.33
N HIS A 100 -11.23 -14.50 12.01
CA HIS A 100 -12.38 -14.71 12.89
C HIS A 100 -11.94 -15.36 14.21
N PRO A 101 -12.16 -14.75 15.39
CA PRO A 101 -11.54 -15.17 16.63
C PRO A 101 -11.94 -16.57 17.09
N MET A 102 -13.16 -17.03 16.75
CA MET A 102 -13.73 -18.31 17.18
C MET A 102 -13.51 -19.45 16.18
N ILE A 103 -12.76 -19.22 15.08
CA ILE A 103 -12.49 -20.23 14.06
C ILE A 103 -11.00 -20.53 14.06
N LYS A 104 -10.64 -21.83 14.04
CA LYS A 104 -9.23 -22.26 13.97
C LYS A 104 -8.57 -21.81 12.68
N ILE A 105 -7.26 -21.52 12.73
CA ILE A 105 -6.47 -21.07 11.59
C ILE A 105 -6.62 -22.01 10.38
N LYS A 106 -6.59 -23.32 10.57
CA LYS A 106 -6.75 -24.31 9.49
C LYS A 106 -8.06 -24.23 8.71
N ASN A 107 -9.10 -23.67 9.31
CA ASN A 107 -10.41 -23.53 8.67
C ASN A 107 -10.59 -22.18 7.99
N GLN A 108 -9.66 -21.25 8.16
CA GLN A 108 -9.73 -19.91 7.55
C GLN A 108 -8.68 -19.73 6.45
N ILE A 109 -7.45 -20.21 6.70
CA ILE A 109 -6.31 -19.94 5.84
C ILE A 109 -6.48 -20.49 4.42
N GLY A 110 -7.17 -21.63 4.27
CA GLY A 110 -7.35 -22.34 3.02
C GLY A 110 -8.66 -22.05 2.28
N ASP A 111 -9.59 -21.31 2.86
CA ASP A 111 -10.93 -21.13 2.29
C ASP A 111 -10.91 -20.50 0.90
N GLY A 112 -10.09 -19.44 0.72
CA GLY A 112 -9.90 -18.80 -0.59
C GLY A 112 -9.34 -19.76 -1.65
N TYR A 113 -8.41 -20.62 -1.27
CA TYR A 113 -7.80 -21.59 -2.17
C TYR A 113 -8.79 -22.69 -2.59
N ILE A 114 -9.59 -23.19 -1.67
CA ILE A 114 -10.66 -24.16 -1.96
C ILE A 114 -11.66 -23.55 -2.93
N HIS A 115 -12.11 -22.31 -2.65
CA HIS A 115 -13.18 -21.67 -3.41
C HIS A 115 -12.74 -21.21 -4.80
N HIS A 116 -11.59 -20.53 -4.91
CA HIS A 116 -11.16 -19.91 -6.17
C HIS A 116 -10.34 -20.84 -7.06
N MET A 117 -9.63 -21.82 -6.46
CA MET A 117 -8.77 -22.75 -7.21
C MET A 117 -9.40 -24.14 -7.36
N ASN A 118 -10.65 -24.33 -6.86
CA ASN A 118 -11.39 -25.61 -6.88
C ASN A 118 -10.57 -26.77 -6.27
N LYS A 119 -9.90 -26.50 -5.16
CA LYS A 119 -9.05 -27.44 -4.47
C LYS A 119 -9.74 -28.15 -3.30
N THR A 120 -9.24 -29.33 -2.97
CA THR A 120 -9.75 -30.09 -1.81
C THR A 120 -9.23 -29.48 -0.50
N LYS A 121 -9.95 -29.74 0.58
CA LYS A 121 -9.52 -29.34 1.94
C LYS A 121 -8.15 -29.91 2.31
N LYS A 122 -7.82 -31.12 1.83
CA LYS A 122 -6.51 -31.76 2.07
C LYS A 122 -5.39 -30.97 1.39
N GLU A 123 -5.53 -30.66 0.09
CA GLU A 123 -4.55 -29.86 -0.64
C GLU A 123 -4.38 -28.47 -0.01
N ALA A 124 -5.48 -27.85 0.43
CA ALA A 124 -5.43 -26.56 1.09
C ALA A 124 -4.66 -26.60 2.42
N LEU A 125 -4.82 -27.66 3.22
CA LEU A 125 -4.08 -27.83 4.47
C LEU A 125 -2.59 -28.10 4.24
N GLU A 126 -2.25 -28.91 3.26
CA GLU A 126 -0.86 -29.19 2.88
C GLU A 126 -0.15 -27.91 2.42
N LYS A 127 -0.81 -27.11 1.56
CA LYS A 127 -0.29 -25.82 1.11
C LYS A 127 -0.19 -24.81 2.26
N ALA A 128 -1.19 -24.74 3.13
CA ALA A 128 -1.18 -23.86 4.29
C ALA A 128 -0.03 -24.20 5.25
N GLU A 129 0.25 -25.49 5.47
CA GLU A 129 1.39 -25.94 6.28
C GLU A 129 2.72 -25.48 5.67
N ALA A 130 2.90 -25.64 4.36
CA ALA A 130 4.10 -25.20 3.65
C ALA A 130 4.28 -23.67 3.71
N LEU A 131 3.18 -22.90 3.51
CA LEU A 131 3.23 -21.44 3.59
C LEU A 131 3.49 -20.95 5.02
N LEU A 132 2.89 -21.57 6.04
CA LEU A 132 3.19 -21.22 7.43
C LEU A 132 4.67 -21.46 7.76
N TYR A 133 5.25 -22.54 7.26
CA TYR A 133 6.69 -22.75 7.38
C TYR A 133 7.50 -21.67 6.67
N LYS A 134 7.09 -21.31 5.44
CA LYS A 134 7.73 -20.24 4.63
C LYS A 134 7.71 -18.89 5.33
N VAL A 135 6.60 -18.53 6.00
CA VAL A 135 6.49 -17.28 6.77
C VAL A 135 7.13 -17.35 8.16
N GLY A 136 7.84 -18.44 8.48
CA GLY A 136 8.72 -18.56 9.63
C GLY A 136 8.14 -19.24 10.88
N PHE A 137 7.07 -20.02 10.76
CA PHE A 137 6.63 -20.89 11.86
C PHE A 137 7.43 -22.18 11.90
N LYS A 138 8.03 -22.49 13.04
CA LYS A 138 8.80 -23.72 13.26
C LYS A 138 7.90 -24.96 13.30
N TYR A 139 6.66 -24.83 13.81
CA TYR A 139 5.69 -25.91 13.99
C TYR A 139 4.32 -25.57 13.37
N PRO A 140 4.20 -25.54 12.03
CA PRO A 140 2.97 -25.14 11.32
C PRO A 140 1.74 -25.93 11.72
N LYS A 141 1.86 -27.26 11.90
CA LYS A 141 0.76 -28.16 12.30
C LYS A 141 0.12 -27.77 13.63
N ILE A 142 0.92 -27.25 14.56
CA ILE A 142 0.44 -26.77 15.86
C ILE A 142 -0.35 -25.47 15.64
N VAL A 143 0.21 -24.54 14.87
CA VAL A 143 -0.40 -23.23 14.56
C VAL A 143 -1.72 -23.39 13.82
N LEU A 144 -1.83 -24.32 12.90
CA LEU A 144 -3.08 -24.63 12.18
C LEU A 144 -4.23 -25.01 13.13
N ASN A 145 -3.95 -25.55 14.31
CA ASN A 145 -4.94 -25.93 15.30
C ASN A 145 -5.24 -24.83 16.31
N TYR A 146 -4.52 -23.71 16.31
CA TYR A 146 -4.77 -22.57 17.17
C TYR A 146 -5.96 -21.74 16.70
N TYR A 147 -6.52 -21.01 17.63
CA TYR A 147 -7.44 -19.89 17.37
C TYR A 147 -6.63 -18.59 17.30
N PRO A 148 -7.10 -17.56 16.57
CA PRO A 148 -6.38 -16.29 16.44
C PRO A 148 -5.99 -15.63 17.76
N TRP A 149 -6.81 -15.73 18.79
CA TRP A 149 -6.53 -15.16 20.11
C TRP A 149 -5.36 -15.85 20.85
N GLN A 150 -4.96 -17.06 20.45
CA GLN A 150 -3.80 -17.77 20.98
C GLN A 150 -2.47 -17.31 20.35
N LEU A 151 -2.54 -16.45 19.32
CA LEU A 151 -1.40 -15.96 18.56
C LEU A 151 -1.00 -14.55 19.01
N SER A 152 0.30 -14.25 19.06
CA SER A 152 0.79 -12.88 19.20
C SER A 152 0.44 -12.03 17.96
N GLY A 153 0.58 -10.70 18.04
CA GLY A 153 0.35 -9.80 16.92
C GLY A 153 1.17 -10.17 15.68
N GLY A 154 2.47 -10.40 15.86
CA GLY A 154 3.36 -10.81 14.78
C GLY A 154 3.03 -12.20 14.22
N MET A 155 2.60 -13.15 15.05
CA MET A 155 2.14 -14.46 14.57
C MET A 155 0.86 -14.35 13.75
N ARG A 156 -0.11 -13.54 14.18
CA ARG A 156 -1.34 -13.25 13.40
C ARG A 156 -0.99 -12.61 12.05
N GLN A 157 -0.07 -11.66 12.04
CA GLN A 157 0.38 -11.03 10.81
C GLN A 157 1.00 -12.04 9.84
N ARG A 158 1.87 -12.93 10.32
CA ARG A 158 2.44 -14.01 9.50
C ARG A 158 1.37 -14.96 8.97
N CYS A 159 0.32 -15.28 9.74
CA CYS A 159 -0.83 -16.06 9.26
C CYS A 159 -1.58 -15.31 8.14
N ASN A 160 -1.79 -13.98 8.28
CA ASN A 160 -2.44 -13.17 7.24
C ASN A 160 -1.60 -13.12 5.95
N ILE A 161 -0.27 -13.02 6.07
CA ILE A 161 0.63 -13.09 4.92
C ILE A 161 0.54 -14.47 4.26
N ALA A 162 0.58 -15.56 5.02
CA ALA A 162 0.41 -16.91 4.49
C ALA A 162 -0.94 -17.09 3.77
N MET A 163 -2.02 -16.53 4.34
CA MET A 163 -3.36 -16.56 3.73
C MET A 163 -3.41 -15.77 2.42
N ALA A 164 -2.77 -14.59 2.35
CA ALA A 164 -2.68 -13.80 1.13
C ALA A 164 -1.90 -14.51 0.02
N LEU A 165 -0.96 -15.39 0.37
CA LEU A 165 -0.14 -16.18 -0.56
C LEU A 165 -0.81 -17.47 -1.05
N MET A 166 -1.95 -17.89 -0.47
CA MET A 166 -2.54 -19.21 -0.74
C MET A 166 -2.84 -19.48 -2.23
N ASN A 167 -3.19 -18.45 -3.00
CA ASN A 167 -3.56 -18.60 -4.40
C ASN A 167 -2.41 -18.28 -5.38
N ASP A 168 -1.16 -18.22 -4.91
CA ASP A 168 0.02 -17.81 -5.69
C ASP A 168 -0.22 -16.49 -6.45
N PRO A 169 -0.58 -15.40 -5.74
CA PRO A 169 -0.98 -14.14 -6.37
C PRO A 169 0.18 -13.52 -7.16
N LYS A 170 -0.14 -12.70 -8.15
CA LYS A 170 0.82 -11.86 -8.87
C LYS A 170 1.08 -10.52 -8.17
N LEU A 171 0.11 -10.08 -7.36
CA LEU A 171 0.16 -8.84 -6.60
C LEU A 171 -0.27 -9.07 -5.16
N ILE A 172 0.50 -8.54 -4.21
CA ILE A 172 0.02 -8.32 -2.83
C ILE A 172 -0.17 -6.82 -2.61
N ILE A 173 -1.32 -6.46 -2.05
CA ILE A 173 -1.55 -5.14 -1.48
C ILE A 173 -1.47 -5.28 0.03
N ALA A 174 -0.48 -4.65 0.64
CA ALA A 174 -0.25 -4.64 2.07
C ALA A 174 -0.58 -3.25 2.63
N ASP A 175 -1.77 -3.12 3.22
CA ASP A 175 -2.28 -1.86 3.75
C ASP A 175 -1.87 -1.70 5.22
N GLU A 176 -0.83 -0.90 5.46
CA GLU A 176 -0.21 -0.69 6.77
C GLU A 176 0.09 -1.99 7.54
N PRO A 177 0.83 -2.94 6.94
CA PRO A 177 0.96 -4.30 7.46
C PRO A 177 1.72 -4.41 8.78
N THR A 178 2.33 -3.35 9.25
CA THR A 178 3.14 -3.30 10.48
C THR A 178 2.54 -2.44 11.58
N THR A 179 1.38 -1.83 11.35
CA THR A 179 0.67 -1.04 12.37
C THR A 179 0.34 -1.90 13.59
N ALA A 180 0.54 -1.36 14.78
CA ALA A 180 0.36 -2.02 16.09
C ALA A 180 1.33 -3.19 16.39
N LEU A 181 2.47 -3.26 15.68
CA LEU A 181 3.57 -4.17 15.99
C LEU A 181 4.74 -3.39 16.61
N ASP A 182 5.50 -4.04 17.51
CA ASP A 182 6.76 -3.47 17.98
C ASP A 182 7.82 -3.41 16.86
N SER A 183 8.82 -2.55 17.03
CA SER A 183 9.84 -2.26 15.99
C SER A 183 10.62 -3.49 15.55
N THR A 184 10.84 -4.47 16.44
CA THR A 184 11.54 -5.72 16.12
C THR A 184 10.69 -6.60 15.22
N VAL A 185 9.41 -6.76 15.56
CA VAL A 185 8.45 -7.54 14.76
C VAL A 185 8.15 -6.83 13.44
N GLN A 186 8.04 -5.49 13.42
CA GLN A 186 7.91 -4.73 12.17
C GLN A 186 9.04 -5.07 11.19
N ARG A 187 10.30 -5.01 11.66
CA ARG A 187 11.47 -5.36 10.82
C ARG A 187 11.37 -6.79 10.29
N GLN A 188 11.02 -7.75 11.15
CA GLN A 188 10.88 -9.16 10.74
C GLN A 188 9.79 -9.36 9.67
N VAL A 189 8.68 -8.64 9.76
CA VAL A 189 7.60 -8.67 8.76
C VAL A 189 8.07 -8.07 7.45
N MET A 190 8.80 -6.96 7.49
CA MET A 190 9.31 -6.31 6.28
C MET A 190 10.39 -7.15 5.59
N GLU A 191 11.30 -7.78 6.35
CA GLU A 191 12.27 -8.75 5.80
C GLU A 191 11.56 -9.96 5.18
N LEU A 192 10.44 -10.40 5.76
CA LEU A 192 9.63 -11.46 5.17
C LEU A 192 9.04 -11.03 3.82
N PHE A 193 8.50 -9.80 3.71
CA PHE A 193 8.00 -9.28 2.42
C PHE A 193 9.11 -9.20 1.37
N ARG A 194 10.30 -8.72 1.74
CA ARG A 194 11.45 -8.68 0.83
C ARG A 194 11.82 -10.07 0.33
N LYS A 195 11.96 -11.03 1.25
CA LYS A 195 12.26 -12.43 0.91
C LYS A 195 11.23 -13.05 -0.03
N ILE A 196 9.94 -12.86 0.25
CA ILE A 196 8.84 -13.37 -0.59
C ILE A 196 8.89 -12.72 -1.98
N ASN A 197 9.11 -11.41 -2.06
CA ASN A 197 9.24 -10.69 -3.32
C ASN A 197 10.40 -11.25 -4.17
N GLU A 198 11.59 -11.41 -3.57
CA GLU A 198 12.78 -11.96 -4.24
C GLU A 198 12.58 -13.40 -4.75
N GLU A 199 12.03 -14.28 -3.89
CA GLU A 199 11.87 -15.71 -4.20
C GLU A 199 10.74 -15.98 -5.20
N MET A 200 9.64 -15.23 -5.13
CA MET A 200 8.44 -15.48 -5.93
C MET A 200 8.26 -14.51 -7.09
N LYS A 201 9.13 -13.51 -7.24
CA LYS A 201 8.97 -12.40 -8.20
C LYS A 201 7.60 -11.71 -8.07
N LEU A 202 7.11 -11.63 -6.85
CA LEU A 202 5.80 -11.13 -6.49
C LEU A 202 5.82 -9.61 -6.40
N SER A 203 4.91 -8.92 -7.10
CA SER A 203 4.76 -7.47 -6.95
C SER A 203 4.03 -7.14 -5.65
N ILE A 204 4.46 -6.09 -4.96
CA ILE A 204 3.89 -5.68 -3.67
C ILE A 204 3.60 -4.18 -3.69
N LEU A 205 2.33 -3.80 -3.49
CA LEU A 205 1.95 -2.43 -3.14
C LEU A 205 1.97 -2.31 -1.61
N LEU A 206 3.00 -1.64 -1.10
CA LEU A 206 3.19 -1.39 0.32
C LEU A 206 2.65 -0.01 0.70
N ILE A 207 1.54 0.03 1.41
CA ILE A 207 0.99 1.27 1.96
C ILE A 207 1.54 1.46 3.37
N SER A 208 2.11 2.63 3.64
CA SER A 208 2.64 2.96 4.95
C SER A 208 2.59 4.46 5.22
N HIS A 209 2.46 4.83 6.50
CA HIS A 209 2.76 6.18 6.97
C HIS A 209 4.23 6.30 7.44
N ASP A 210 4.95 5.19 7.56
CA ASP A 210 6.37 5.15 7.93
C ASP A 210 7.27 5.18 6.69
N LEU A 211 7.73 6.38 6.38
CA LEU A 211 8.62 6.62 5.25
C LEU A 211 9.99 5.94 5.45
N GLY A 212 10.41 5.71 6.70
CA GLY A 212 11.66 5.02 7.01
C GLY A 212 11.63 3.56 6.59
N LEU A 213 10.50 2.87 6.81
CA LEU A 213 10.32 1.50 6.33
C LEU A 213 10.33 1.45 4.80
N VAL A 214 9.57 2.34 4.15
CA VAL A 214 9.51 2.38 2.69
C VAL A 214 10.87 2.65 2.07
N LYS A 215 11.68 3.54 2.66
CA LYS A 215 13.06 3.80 2.23
C LYS A 215 13.91 2.53 2.11
N HIS A 216 13.76 1.61 3.07
CA HIS A 216 14.62 0.43 3.15
C HIS A 216 14.12 -0.76 2.35
N TYR A 217 12.82 -0.82 2.05
CA TYR A 217 12.20 -2.03 1.49
C TYR A 217 11.55 -1.84 0.12
N SER A 218 11.31 -0.60 -0.34
CA SER A 218 10.71 -0.38 -1.66
C SER A 218 11.75 -0.02 -2.73
N HIS A 219 11.47 -0.41 -3.96
CA HIS A 219 12.26 -0.07 -5.14
C HIS A 219 11.91 1.34 -5.61
N SER A 220 10.63 1.64 -5.68
CA SER A 220 10.07 2.96 -5.97
C SER A 220 8.94 3.32 -5.03
N LEU A 221 8.56 4.57 -5.02
CA LEU A 221 7.51 5.06 -4.16
C LEU A 221 6.71 6.19 -4.80
N ALA A 222 5.50 6.41 -4.28
CA ALA A 222 4.72 7.61 -4.49
C ALA A 222 4.32 8.23 -3.14
N VAL A 223 4.46 9.54 -3.05
CA VAL A 223 4.04 10.35 -1.90
C VAL A 223 2.67 10.94 -2.20
N MET A 224 1.69 10.60 -1.37
CA MET A 224 0.31 11.02 -1.53
C MET A 224 -0.09 12.05 -0.48
N TYR A 225 -0.62 13.19 -0.91
CA TYR A 225 -1.16 14.24 -0.08
C TYR A 225 -2.58 14.60 -0.51
N ALA A 226 -3.53 14.62 0.43
CA ALA A 226 -4.92 15.05 0.22
C ALA A 226 -5.59 14.50 -1.06
N GLY A 227 -5.32 13.24 -1.40
CA GLY A 227 -5.93 12.56 -2.55
C GLY A 227 -5.16 12.71 -3.86
N GLN A 228 -3.96 13.27 -3.86
CA GLN A 228 -3.10 13.42 -5.04
C GLN A 228 -1.70 12.86 -4.79
N ILE A 229 -1.08 12.29 -5.84
CA ILE A 229 0.36 12.00 -5.82
C ILE A 229 1.08 13.33 -6.08
N VAL A 230 1.92 13.74 -5.12
CA VAL A 230 2.68 14.98 -5.19
C VAL A 230 4.13 14.75 -5.63
N GLU A 231 4.64 13.55 -5.44
CA GLU A 231 5.98 13.15 -5.87
C GLU A 231 6.06 11.63 -6.01
N SER A 232 6.73 11.12 -7.03
CA SER A 232 6.97 9.68 -7.21
C SER A 232 8.24 9.41 -8.00
N GLY A 233 8.85 8.23 -7.80
CA GLY A 233 10.05 7.80 -8.52
C GLY A 233 10.77 6.68 -7.79
N TYR A 234 11.97 6.35 -8.28
CA TYR A 234 12.83 5.41 -7.57
C TYR A 234 13.11 5.90 -6.16
N THR A 235 13.04 5.00 -5.19
CA THR A 235 13.17 5.34 -3.76
C THR A 235 14.46 6.15 -3.50
N ASN A 236 15.57 5.73 -4.04
CA ASN A 236 16.84 6.43 -3.86
C ASN A 236 16.84 7.85 -4.47
N ALA A 237 16.18 8.05 -5.62
CA ALA A 237 16.09 9.36 -6.27
C ALA A 237 15.26 10.34 -5.42
N VAL A 238 14.07 9.92 -4.99
CA VAL A 238 13.19 10.74 -4.15
C VAL A 238 13.84 11.09 -2.81
N PHE A 239 14.54 10.14 -2.17
CA PHE A 239 15.20 10.41 -0.88
C PHE A 239 16.47 11.25 -0.99
N SER A 240 17.21 11.16 -2.08
CA SER A 240 18.44 11.94 -2.27
C SER A 240 18.16 13.38 -2.71
N ASN A 241 17.08 13.60 -3.48
CA ASN A 241 16.71 14.90 -4.02
C ASN A 241 15.20 15.13 -4.02
N PRO A 242 14.55 15.17 -2.84
CA PRO A 242 13.11 15.38 -2.75
C PRO A 242 12.74 16.77 -3.28
N LYS A 243 11.81 16.82 -4.22
CA LYS A 243 11.42 18.06 -4.92
C LYS A 243 10.25 18.76 -4.23
N HIS A 244 9.22 18.01 -3.86
CA HIS A 244 8.03 18.61 -3.24
C HIS A 244 8.29 18.95 -1.77
N PRO A 245 7.94 20.17 -1.28
CA PRO A 245 8.16 20.57 0.11
C PRO A 245 7.52 19.63 1.15
N TYR A 246 6.38 19.02 0.85
CA TYR A 246 5.77 18.00 1.71
C TYR A 246 6.66 16.77 1.87
N THR A 247 7.22 16.26 0.78
CA THR A 247 8.18 15.13 0.82
C THR A 247 9.43 15.49 1.62
N GLN A 248 9.96 16.72 1.45
CA GLN A 248 11.09 17.22 2.22
C GLN A 248 10.80 17.23 3.73
N LEU A 249 9.59 17.65 4.13
CA LEU A 249 9.16 17.64 5.53
C LEU A 249 8.98 16.21 6.06
N LEU A 250 8.34 15.32 5.29
CA LEU A 250 8.19 13.91 5.68
C LEU A 250 9.54 13.22 5.91
N ILE A 251 10.53 13.49 5.05
CA ILE A 251 11.88 12.92 5.20
C ILE A 251 12.58 13.47 6.45
N LYS A 252 12.40 14.76 6.78
CA LYS A 252 12.97 15.38 7.97
C LYS A 252 12.43 14.83 9.28
N ILE A 253 11.19 14.33 9.28
CA ILE A 253 10.54 13.77 10.47
C ILE A 253 11.05 12.34 10.77
N ILE A 254 11.66 11.66 9.81
CA ILE A 254 12.21 10.31 10.04
C ILE A 254 13.25 10.40 11.18
N PRO A 255 13.03 9.66 12.31
CA PRO A 255 13.98 9.69 13.40
C PRO A 255 15.37 9.26 12.93
N SER A 256 16.35 10.14 13.07
CA SER A 256 17.74 9.80 12.83
C SER A 256 18.47 9.66 14.17
N LEU A 257 19.39 8.69 14.25
CA LEU A 257 20.27 8.55 15.44
C LEU A 257 21.16 9.79 15.69
N LYS A 258 21.14 10.77 14.79
CA LYS A 258 21.92 12.01 14.84
C LYS A 258 21.16 13.19 15.44
N ILE A 259 19.88 13.03 15.80
CA ILE A 259 19.11 14.11 16.45
C ILE A 259 19.72 14.38 17.83
N LYS A 260 20.23 15.59 18.02
CA LYS A 260 20.73 16.02 19.34
C LYS A 260 19.56 16.10 20.31
N LYS A 261 19.77 15.66 21.56
CA LYS A 261 18.77 15.51 22.62
C LYS A 261 17.90 16.76 22.90
N ASN A 262 18.28 17.94 22.35
CA ASN A 262 17.64 19.24 22.58
C ASN A 262 17.12 19.92 21.30
N GLU A 263 17.08 19.23 20.15
CA GLU A 263 16.47 19.81 18.95
C GLU A 263 14.95 19.51 18.99
N PRO A 264 14.09 20.53 18.76
CA PRO A 264 12.65 20.30 18.67
C PRO A 264 12.36 19.35 17.51
N LEU A 265 11.47 18.39 17.75
CA LEU A 265 10.99 17.50 16.67
C LEU A 265 10.32 18.35 15.60
N THR A 266 10.70 18.15 14.36
CA THR A 266 10.04 18.80 13.22
C THR A 266 8.65 18.20 13.08
N GLU A 267 7.62 19.03 13.11
CA GLU A 267 6.23 18.63 12.85
C GLU A 267 5.76 19.28 11.54
N ILE A 268 4.88 18.61 10.82
CA ILE A 268 4.17 19.23 9.69
C ILE A 268 2.98 20.01 10.29
N PRO A 269 2.95 21.35 10.23
CA PRO A 269 1.93 22.14 10.89
C PRO A 269 0.54 21.88 10.29
N GLY A 270 -0.50 21.89 11.13
CA GLY A 270 -1.90 21.76 10.72
C GLY A 270 -2.31 20.33 10.34
N LEU A 271 -3.55 20.18 9.91
CA LEU A 271 -4.17 18.92 9.48
C LEU A 271 -4.48 18.96 7.98
N ILE A 272 -4.61 17.78 7.37
CA ILE A 272 -5.14 17.68 6.00
C ILE A 272 -6.60 18.16 6.04
N SER A 273 -6.91 19.22 5.29
CA SER A 273 -8.28 19.71 5.18
C SER A 273 -9.14 18.68 4.43
N GLU A 274 -10.24 18.26 5.04
CA GLU A 274 -11.25 17.44 4.36
C GLU A 274 -12.04 18.26 3.34
N ASN A 275 -12.18 19.57 3.59
CA ASN A 275 -12.84 20.52 2.72
C ASN A 275 -11.77 21.27 1.90
N GLY A 276 -11.75 21.12 0.59
CA GLY A 276 -10.83 21.88 -0.26
C GLY A 276 -9.93 21.03 -1.16
N ARG A 277 -10.27 19.78 -1.37
CA ARG A 277 -9.57 18.91 -2.36
C ARG A 277 -9.97 19.27 -3.82
N ASP A 278 -10.98 20.09 -4.00
CA ASP A 278 -11.48 20.53 -5.31
C ASP A 278 -10.87 21.87 -5.78
N ILE A 279 -9.85 22.38 -5.09
CA ILE A 279 -9.11 23.58 -5.54
C ILE A 279 -8.24 23.26 -6.76
N GLU A 280 -8.01 24.26 -7.60
CA GLU A 280 -7.17 24.11 -8.81
C GLU A 280 -5.68 24.15 -8.48
N GLY A 281 -5.29 24.89 -7.46
CA GLY A 281 -3.92 25.07 -7.01
C GLY A 281 -3.34 23.91 -6.20
N CYS A 282 -2.25 24.18 -5.54
CA CYS A 282 -1.54 23.21 -4.70
C CYS A 282 -2.29 22.90 -3.40
N LEU A 283 -2.70 21.65 -3.21
CA LEU A 283 -3.40 21.22 -2.00
C LEU A 283 -2.57 21.41 -0.72
N PHE A 284 -1.25 21.44 -0.83
CA PHE A 284 -0.34 21.65 0.30
C PHE A 284 -0.10 23.15 0.61
N PHE A 285 -0.64 24.08 -0.18
CA PHE A 285 -0.38 25.51 -0.11
C PHE A 285 -0.43 26.07 1.33
N ASN A 286 -1.50 25.81 2.08
CA ASN A 286 -1.70 26.34 3.44
C ASN A 286 -0.71 25.82 4.49
N ARG A 287 0.00 24.73 4.20
CA ARG A 287 0.99 24.08 5.09
C ARG A 287 2.43 24.18 4.54
N CYS A 288 2.57 24.74 3.34
CA CYS A 288 3.86 24.80 2.65
C CYS A 288 4.70 25.98 3.16
N PRO A 289 5.90 25.73 3.73
CA PRO A 289 6.77 26.81 4.20
C PRO A 289 7.38 27.65 3.06
N LYS A 290 7.22 27.17 1.80
CA LYS A 290 7.74 27.83 0.60
C LYS A 290 6.60 28.24 -0.35
N ALA A 291 5.39 28.44 0.16
CA ALA A 291 4.22 28.77 -0.65
C ALA A 291 4.42 30.11 -1.39
N MET A 292 4.01 30.14 -2.65
CA MET A 292 3.98 31.33 -3.52
C MET A 292 2.55 31.59 -3.95
N ASP A 293 2.20 32.83 -4.32
CA ASP A 293 0.82 33.18 -4.72
C ASP A 293 0.34 32.35 -5.91
N ILE A 294 1.21 32.05 -6.88
CA ILE A 294 0.87 31.20 -8.02
C ILE A 294 0.41 29.80 -7.61
N CYS A 295 0.86 29.29 -6.44
CA CYS A 295 0.44 27.98 -5.95
C CYS A 295 -1.04 27.90 -5.57
N LYS A 296 -1.75 29.04 -5.45
CA LYS A 296 -3.20 29.08 -5.23
C LYS A 296 -4.00 28.74 -6.48
N GLU A 297 -3.44 29.04 -7.65
CA GLU A 297 -4.15 28.99 -8.92
C GLU A 297 -3.75 27.79 -9.77
N MET A 298 -2.46 27.45 -9.77
CA MET A 298 -1.94 26.35 -10.60
C MET A 298 -0.77 25.63 -9.97
N VAL A 299 -0.54 24.42 -10.41
CA VAL A 299 0.62 23.59 -10.02
C VAL A 299 1.28 23.02 -11.27
N ALA A 300 2.58 23.27 -11.41
CA ALA A 300 3.38 22.66 -12.46
C ALA A 300 3.64 21.19 -12.17
N GLU A 301 3.58 20.37 -13.20
CA GLU A 301 3.96 18.96 -13.17
C GLU A 301 5.28 18.79 -13.92
N HIS A 302 6.21 18.07 -13.30
CA HIS A 302 7.54 17.86 -13.84
C HIS A 302 7.84 16.37 -13.88
N VAL A 303 8.50 15.94 -14.95
CA VAL A 303 9.03 14.59 -15.11
C VAL A 303 10.50 14.71 -15.45
N ASP A 304 11.36 14.12 -14.63
CA ASP A 304 12.76 13.93 -14.96
C ASP A 304 12.91 12.52 -15.55
N ASP A 305 12.90 12.41 -16.86
CA ASP A 305 12.97 11.14 -17.60
C ASP A 305 14.24 10.32 -17.28
N LYS A 306 15.35 11.00 -16.88
CA LYS A 306 16.61 10.31 -16.54
C LYS A 306 16.53 9.54 -15.23
N ASN A 307 15.74 10.03 -14.29
CA ASN A 307 15.59 9.48 -12.95
C ASN A 307 14.22 8.88 -12.71
N GLU A 308 13.32 8.86 -13.72
CA GLU A 308 11.92 8.47 -13.57
C GLU A 308 11.29 9.14 -12.35
N HIS A 309 11.54 10.45 -12.18
CA HIS A 309 11.16 11.22 -11.00
C HIS A 309 10.10 12.27 -11.38
N TYR A 310 8.87 12.01 -10.95
CA TYR A 310 7.72 12.91 -11.11
C TYR A 310 7.48 13.73 -9.85
N TYR A 311 7.15 15.03 -10.01
CA TYR A 311 6.69 15.87 -8.91
C TYR A 311 5.76 16.99 -9.38
N ARG A 312 4.85 17.39 -8.49
CA ARG A 312 3.88 18.50 -8.68
C ARG A 312 4.24 19.66 -7.78
N CYS A 313 5.02 20.60 -8.29
CA CYS A 313 5.45 21.77 -7.53
C CYS A 313 5.89 22.87 -8.48
N ASN A 314 5.60 24.14 -8.11
CA ASN A 314 6.06 25.32 -8.85
C ASN A 314 7.49 25.76 -8.44
N LEU A 315 8.11 25.08 -7.49
CA LEU A 315 9.53 25.27 -7.13
C LEU A 315 10.40 24.42 -8.04
N GLU A 316 11.46 24.99 -8.56
CA GLU A 316 12.52 24.31 -9.33
C GLU A 316 13.50 23.53 -8.42
#